data_99f487506879b7abb5d74ed1e82f0765
#
_entry.id   99f487506879b7abb5d74ed1e82f0765
#
_cell.length_a   1.000
_cell.length_b   1.000
_cell.length_c   1.000
_cell.angle_alpha   90.00
_cell.angle_beta   90.00
_cell.angle_gamma   90.00
#
_symmetry.space_group_name_H-M   'P 1'
#
loop_
_entity.id
_entity.type
_entity.pdbx_description
1 polymer ?
#
loop_
_entity_poly.entity_id
_entity_poly.type
_entity_poly.pdbx_seq_one_letter_code
_entity_poly.pdbx_strand_id
1 'polypeptide(L)'
;MVTLNKLFPKHGSRKAKRRLGIGPGSGLGNYCTKGMKGQTSRSGNTRKESKEGGQMPLIRHTPKSGFSNKEFATRYDYVNVGSLEKLFAAGAEVTPEALKKAGVIHCACRVKVLANGTLTKALKVSAHGFSATAKAAIEKAGGTATVIETK
;
A
#
# COMPACT_ATOMS: atom_id res chain seq x y z
N MET A 1 12.04 -25.67 14.76
CA MET A 1 12.38 -24.25 14.93
C MET A 1 13.09 -23.75 13.69
N VAL A 2 12.69 -22.61 13.15
CA VAL A 2 13.36 -21.94 12.03
C VAL A 2 14.45 -21.05 12.63
N THR A 3 15.71 -21.29 12.30
CA THR A 3 16.86 -20.50 12.74
C THR A 3 17.17 -19.40 11.74
N LEU A 4 17.72 -18.26 12.19
CA LEU A 4 18.02 -17.08 11.34
C LEU A 4 18.89 -17.41 10.12
N ASN A 5 19.83 -18.37 10.26
CA ASN A 5 20.69 -18.82 9.17
C ASN A 5 19.99 -19.70 8.12
N LYS A 6 18.76 -20.16 8.40
CA LYS A 6 17.93 -20.96 7.47
C LYS A 6 16.79 -20.16 6.83
N LEU A 7 16.84 -18.84 6.95
CA LEU A 7 15.87 -17.98 6.29
C LEU A 7 16.27 -17.76 4.83
N PHE A 8 15.47 -18.30 3.92
CA PHE A 8 15.62 -18.07 2.49
C PHE A 8 14.40 -17.34 1.93
N PRO A 9 14.59 -16.41 0.98
CA PRO A 9 13.47 -15.78 0.31
C PRO A 9 12.69 -16.84 -0.47
N LYS A 10 11.38 -16.64 -0.62
CA LYS A 10 10.53 -17.52 -1.41
C LYS A 10 11.11 -17.67 -2.83
N HIS A 11 11.11 -18.89 -3.37
CA HIS A 11 11.57 -19.15 -4.72
C HIS A 11 10.88 -18.22 -5.74
N GLY A 12 11.65 -17.59 -6.62
CA GLY A 12 11.15 -16.62 -7.61
C GLY A 12 10.88 -15.20 -7.11
N SER A 13 10.97 -14.93 -5.78
CA SER A 13 10.79 -13.58 -5.22
C SER A 13 11.95 -12.64 -5.53
N ARG A 14 13.12 -13.18 -5.84
CA ARG A 14 14.30 -12.41 -6.25
C ARG A 14 14.75 -12.86 -7.64
N LYS A 15 14.93 -11.90 -8.54
CA LYS A 15 15.55 -12.14 -9.86
C LYS A 15 16.95 -11.56 -9.86
N ALA A 16 17.90 -12.27 -10.44
CA ALA A 16 19.26 -11.75 -10.64
C ALA A 16 19.19 -10.49 -11.52
N LYS A 17 19.94 -9.45 -11.13
CA LYS A 17 20.03 -8.22 -11.91
C LYS A 17 20.66 -8.54 -13.27
N ARG A 18 19.99 -8.14 -14.35
CA ARG A 18 20.51 -8.30 -15.70
C ARG A 18 21.73 -7.40 -15.88
N ARG A 19 22.89 -8.00 -16.24
CA ARG A 19 24.13 -7.27 -16.52
C ARG A 19 24.34 -7.16 -18.02
N LEU A 20 24.69 -5.99 -18.48
CA LEU A 20 24.91 -5.66 -19.89
C LEU A 20 26.41 -5.48 -20.17
N GLY A 21 26.85 -5.71 -21.41
CA GLY A 21 28.24 -5.49 -21.81
C GLY A 21 29.24 -6.52 -21.29
N ILE A 22 28.81 -7.75 -21.03
CA ILE A 22 29.65 -8.84 -20.49
C ILE A 22 30.03 -9.84 -21.60
N GLY A 23 30.43 -9.33 -22.74
CA GLY A 23 30.90 -10.14 -23.87
C GLY A 23 29.78 -10.71 -24.75
N PRO A 24 30.14 -11.17 -25.98
CA PRO A 24 29.17 -11.64 -26.98
C PRO A 24 28.43 -12.91 -26.56
N GLY A 25 29.06 -13.80 -25.80
CA GLY A 25 28.44 -15.05 -25.32
C GLY A 25 27.22 -14.84 -24.41
N SER A 26 27.09 -13.66 -23.78
CA SER A 26 25.91 -13.32 -22.97
C SER A 26 24.68 -12.96 -23.82
N GLY A 27 24.83 -12.75 -25.13
CA GLY A 27 23.81 -12.19 -26.02
C GLY A 27 23.50 -10.72 -25.78
N LEU A 28 24.17 -10.08 -24.83
CA LEU A 28 23.95 -8.69 -24.40
C LEU A 28 25.23 -7.87 -24.43
N GLY A 29 26.29 -8.39 -25.04
CA GLY A 29 27.60 -7.77 -25.07
C GLY A 29 27.70 -6.64 -26.08
N ASN A 30 27.09 -6.84 -27.27
CA ASN A 30 27.22 -5.88 -28.36
C ASN A 30 26.49 -4.58 -28.04
N TYR A 31 27.23 -3.47 -28.07
CA TYR A 31 26.76 -2.12 -27.74
C TYR A 31 25.94 -2.02 -26.43
N CYS A 32 26.11 -2.97 -25.52
CA CYS A 32 25.36 -3.06 -24.26
C CYS A 32 23.84 -3.00 -24.45
N THR A 33 23.32 -3.51 -25.56
CA THR A 33 21.91 -3.43 -25.97
C THR A 33 21.36 -2.03 -26.20
N LYS A 34 22.23 -1.00 -26.28
CA LYS A 34 21.82 0.39 -26.53
C LYS A 34 21.77 0.75 -28.02
N GLY A 35 22.24 -0.14 -28.88
CA GLY A 35 22.35 0.10 -30.33
C GLY A 35 23.49 1.03 -30.68
N MET A 36 23.37 1.70 -31.81
CA MET A 36 24.40 2.61 -32.35
C MET A 36 24.40 3.98 -31.65
N LYS A 37 24.98 4.98 -32.31
CA LYS A 37 25.01 6.38 -31.86
C LYS A 37 23.58 6.93 -31.74
N GLY A 38 23.23 7.56 -30.67
CA GLY A 38 21.94 8.20 -30.48
C GLY A 38 21.81 8.75 -29.06
N GLN A 39 20.81 9.57 -28.84
CA GLN A 39 20.56 10.19 -27.53
C GLN A 39 20.40 9.16 -26.43
N THR A 40 19.71 8.04 -26.72
CA THR A 40 19.42 7.00 -25.73
C THR A 40 20.61 6.11 -25.40
N SER A 41 21.68 6.11 -26.23
CA SER A 41 22.89 5.32 -25.98
C SER A 41 23.92 6.05 -25.13
N ARG A 42 23.70 7.32 -24.77
CA ARG A 42 24.62 8.10 -23.94
C ARG A 42 24.37 7.91 -22.46
N SER A 43 25.38 8.21 -21.65
CA SER A 43 25.21 8.26 -20.18
C SER A 43 24.26 9.39 -19.81
N GLY A 44 23.49 9.23 -18.71
CA GLY A 44 22.57 10.26 -18.23
C GLY A 44 21.40 10.57 -19.17
N ASN A 45 21.01 9.63 -20.04
CA ASN A 45 19.89 9.83 -20.93
C ASN A 45 18.58 10.06 -20.17
N THR A 46 18.01 11.25 -20.37
CA THR A 46 16.74 11.68 -19.78
C THR A 46 15.68 11.91 -20.85
N ARG A 47 15.46 10.91 -21.71
CA ARG A 47 14.38 11.00 -22.71
C ARG A 47 13.03 11.10 -22.00
N LYS A 48 12.32 12.20 -22.22
CA LYS A 48 10.93 12.34 -21.78
C LYS A 48 10.05 11.46 -22.67
N GLU A 49 9.23 10.62 -22.07
CA GLU A 49 8.33 9.68 -22.78
C GLU A 49 7.31 10.41 -23.68
N SER A 50 6.96 11.64 -23.33
CA SER A 50 6.00 12.47 -24.06
C SER A 50 6.61 13.35 -25.16
N LYS A 51 7.85 13.05 -25.65
CA LYS A 51 8.47 13.82 -26.71
C LYS A 51 7.98 13.37 -28.08
N GLU A 52 7.30 14.25 -28.81
CA GLU A 52 6.72 14.02 -30.13
C GLU A 52 7.53 14.70 -31.24
N GLY A 53 8.87 14.67 -31.16
CA GLY A 53 9.76 15.16 -32.23
C GLY A 53 9.75 16.67 -32.51
N GLY A 54 9.19 17.48 -31.61
CA GLY A 54 9.03 18.93 -31.76
C GLY A 54 7.58 19.38 -31.92
N GLN A 55 6.69 18.47 -32.28
CA GLN A 55 5.26 18.71 -32.22
C GLN A 55 4.82 18.92 -30.77
N MET A 56 3.78 19.74 -30.55
CA MET A 56 3.21 19.96 -29.22
C MET A 56 2.71 18.64 -28.64
N PRO A 57 3.24 18.17 -27.51
CA PRO A 57 2.84 16.88 -26.93
C PRO A 57 1.37 16.83 -26.56
N LEU A 58 0.75 15.65 -26.69
CA LEU A 58 -0.66 15.43 -26.37
C LEU A 58 -1.04 15.95 -24.97
N ILE A 59 -0.14 15.80 -24.00
CA ILE A 59 -0.34 16.28 -22.61
C ILE A 59 -0.53 17.82 -22.53
N ARG A 60 -0.02 18.57 -23.51
CA ARG A 60 -0.24 20.02 -23.60
C ARG A 60 -1.48 20.41 -24.40
N HIS A 61 -1.94 19.52 -25.29
CA HIS A 61 -3.21 19.71 -26.01
C HIS A 61 -4.43 19.51 -25.12
N THR A 62 -4.32 18.61 -24.14
CA THR A 62 -5.43 18.33 -23.22
C THR A 62 -5.68 19.53 -22.31
N PRO A 63 -6.88 20.09 -22.25
CA PRO A 63 -7.20 21.17 -21.34
C PRO A 63 -7.06 20.70 -19.89
N LYS A 64 -6.57 21.58 -19.02
CA LYS A 64 -6.54 21.32 -17.58
C LYS A 64 -7.98 21.30 -17.07
N SER A 65 -8.33 20.29 -16.30
CA SER A 65 -9.66 20.14 -15.74
C SER A 65 -9.57 19.90 -14.23
N GLY A 66 -10.45 20.58 -13.49
CA GLY A 66 -10.64 20.38 -12.07
C GLY A 66 -9.50 20.91 -11.18
N PHE A 67 -9.65 20.61 -9.92
CA PHE A 67 -8.69 20.91 -8.86
C PHE A 67 -8.51 19.67 -7.97
N SER A 68 -7.48 19.68 -7.13
CA SER A 68 -7.18 18.58 -6.20
C SER A 68 -7.43 19.02 -4.76
N ASN A 69 -8.28 18.31 -4.06
CA ASN A 69 -8.54 18.49 -2.63
C ASN A 69 -7.64 17.56 -1.77
N LYS A 70 -6.55 17.04 -2.33
CA LYS A 70 -5.69 16.03 -1.71
C LYS A 70 -5.08 16.52 -0.39
N GLU A 71 -4.74 17.80 -0.30
CA GLU A 71 -4.11 18.41 0.89
C GLU A 71 -5.06 18.48 2.08
N PHE A 72 -6.34 18.69 1.83
CA PHE A 72 -7.38 18.83 2.87
C PHE A 72 -8.17 17.54 3.11
N ALA A 73 -7.90 16.50 2.34
CA ALA A 73 -8.61 15.23 2.45
C ALA A 73 -8.29 14.52 3.78
N THR A 74 -9.31 14.24 4.57
CA THR A 74 -9.18 13.43 5.78
C THR A 74 -8.93 11.98 5.39
N ARG A 75 -7.77 11.46 5.79
CA ARG A 75 -7.39 10.06 5.53
C ARG A 75 -7.69 9.19 6.73
N TYR A 76 -8.21 8.01 6.44
CA TYR A 76 -8.47 6.97 7.42
C TYR A 76 -7.71 5.71 7.07
N ASP A 77 -7.14 5.06 8.10
CA ASP A 77 -6.72 3.67 8.00
C ASP A 77 -7.93 2.77 8.26
N TYR A 78 -8.15 1.81 7.38
CA TYR A 78 -9.32 0.93 7.44
C TYR A 78 -8.97 -0.38 8.14
N VAL A 79 -9.82 -0.79 9.07
CA VAL A 79 -9.69 -2.07 9.77
C VAL A 79 -11.00 -2.85 9.61
N ASN A 80 -10.89 -4.10 9.20
CA ASN A 80 -12.04 -4.95 9.01
C ASN A 80 -12.38 -5.75 10.29
N VAL A 81 -13.66 -5.97 10.54
CA VAL A 81 -14.16 -6.74 11.68
C VAL A 81 -13.57 -8.15 11.72
N GLY A 82 -13.40 -8.81 10.55
CA GLY A 82 -12.77 -10.12 10.47
C GLY A 82 -11.28 -10.14 10.85
N SER A 83 -10.58 -9.01 10.75
CA SER A 83 -9.20 -8.89 11.24
C SER A 83 -9.18 -8.77 12.77
N LEU A 84 -10.16 -8.07 13.36
CA LEU A 84 -10.29 -7.96 14.80
C LEU A 84 -10.59 -9.34 15.44
N GLU A 85 -11.43 -10.14 14.81
CA GLU A 85 -11.75 -11.52 15.24
C GLU A 85 -10.49 -12.40 15.36
N LYS A 86 -9.56 -12.28 14.41
CA LYS A 86 -8.33 -13.08 14.35
C LYS A 86 -7.28 -12.65 15.37
N LEU A 87 -7.19 -11.36 15.64
CA LEU A 87 -6.07 -10.76 16.39
C LEU A 87 -6.36 -10.57 17.86
N PHE A 88 -7.62 -10.40 18.25
CA PHE A 88 -7.99 -10.09 19.61
C PHE A 88 -8.79 -11.23 20.26
N ALA A 89 -8.56 -11.41 21.55
CA ALA A 89 -9.33 -12.34 22.37
C ALA A 89 -10.71 -11.73 22.72
N ALA A 90 -11.67 -12.58 23.08
CA ALA A 90 -12.98 -12.12 23.53
C ALA A 90 -12.86 -11.23 24.79
N GLY A 91 -13.62 -10.15 24.83
CA GLY A 91 -13.59 -9.17 25.92
C GLY A 91 -12.45 -8.16 25.87
N ALA A 92 -11.54 -8.26 24.88
CA ALA A 92 -10.42 -7.34 24.76
C ALA A 92 -10.87 -5.92 24.38
N GLU A 93 -10.12 -4.94 24.88
CA GLU A 93 -10.27 -3.53 24.52
C GLU A 93 -9.39 -3.21 23.31
N VAL A 94 -10.02 -2.83 22.21
CA VAL A 94 -9.36 -2.50 20.94
C VAL A 94 -9.26 -0.99 20.81
N THR A 95 -8.09 -0.45 21.13
CA THR A 95 -7.76 0.97 20.93
C THR A 95 -6.91 1.15 19.67
N PRO A 96 -6.81 2.37 19.10
CA PRO A 96 -5.91 2.63 17.96
C PRO A 96 -4.46 2.25 18.27
N GLU A 97 -4.01 2.41 19.52
CA GLU A 97 -2.67 2.01 19.95
C GLU A 97 -2.48 0.50 19.94
N ALA A 98 -3.48 -0.25 20.40
CA ALA A 98 -3.46 -1.72 20.36
C ALA A 98 -3.41 -2.24 18.91
N LEU A 99 -4.16 -1.59 17.99
CA LEU A 99 -4.13 -1.90 16.56
C LEU A 99 -2.76 -1.62 15.93
N LYS A 100 -2.08 -0.54 16.36
CA LYS A 100 -0.72 -0.22 15.92
C LYS A 100 0.29 -1.25 16.42
N LYS A 101 0.20 -1.64 17.70
CA LYS A 101 1.06 -2.71 18.28
C LYS A 101 0.86 -4.04 17.59
N ALA A 102 -0.38 -4.36 17.19
CA ALA A 102 -0.71 -5.57 16.43
C ALA A 102 -0.29 -5.50 14.94
N GLY A 103 0.24 -4.36 14.46
CA GLY A 103 0.70 -4.18 13.09
C GLY A 103 -0.41 -4.08 12.03
N VAL A 104 -1.65 -3.83 12.45
CA VAL A 104 -2.80 -3.67 11.55
C VAL A 104 -2.80 -2.29 10.92
N ILE A 105 -2.33 -1.30 11.67
CA ILE A 105 -2.25 0.11 11.26
C ILE A 105 -0.80 0.53 11.25
N HIS A 106 -0.39 1.23 10.19
CA HIS A 106 1.00 1.68 10.04
C HIS A 106 1.16 3.17 10.38
N CYS A 107 0.16 3.98 10.08
CA CYS A 107 0.18 5.42 10.35
C CYS A 107 -0.49 5.78 11.68
N ALA A 108 -0.14 6.96 12.21
CA ALA A 108 -0.89 7.59 13.30
C ALA A 108 -2.13 8.34 12.77
N CYS A 109 -2.77 7.77 11.73
CA CYS A 109 -3.93 8.35 11.08
C CYS A 109 -5.22 7.98 11.81
N ARG A 110 -6.31 8.64 11.42
CA ARG A 110 -7.64 8.29 11.92
C ARG A 110 -8.00 6.87 11.48
N VAL A 111 -8.61 6.11 12.38
CA VAL A 111 -9.00 4.71 12.17
C VAL A 111 -10.49 4.62 11.90
N LYS A 112 -10.88 3.88 10.86
CA LYS A 112 -12.27 3.56 10.56
C LYS A 112 -12.48 2.05 10.48
N VAL A 113 -13.48 1.55 11.20
CA VAL A 113 -13.84 0.13 11.22
C VAL A 113 -14.91 -0.19 10.18
N LEU A 114 -14.66 -1.22 9.38
CA LEU A 114 -15.53 -1.69 8.30
C LEU A 114 -16.00 -3.12 8.57
N ALA A 115 -17.19 -3.47 8.08
CA ALA A 115 -17.88 -4.73 8.36
C ALA A 115 -17.47 -5.89 7.42
N ASN A 116 -16.24 -5.94 6.94
CA ASN A 116 -15.82 -7.09 6.14
C ASN A 116 -15.39 -8.25 7.05
N GLY A 117 -16.00 -9.40 6.86
CA GLY A 117 -15.83 -10.61 7.69
C GLY A 117 -16.92 -10.79 8.74
N THR A 118 -16.80 -11.86 9.52
CA THR A 118 -17.72 -12.20 10.61
C THR A 118 -17.07 -11.91 11.96
N LEU A 119 -17.84 -11.45 12.93
CA LEU A 119 -17.43 -11.26 14.31
C LEU A 119 -18.32 -12.11 15.22
N THR A 120 -17.72 -13.03 15.95
CA THR A 120 -18.40 -13.88 16.92
C THR A 120 -18.05 -13.51 18.37
N LYS A 121 -16.94 -12.77 18.55
CA LYS A 121 -16.43 -12.38 19.87
C LYS A 121 -16.96 -11.02 20.31
N ALA A 122 -17.33 -10.89 21.55
CA ALA A 122 -17.67 -9.61 22.16
C ALA A 122 -16.38 -8.79 22.34
N LEU A 123 -16.27 -7.63 21.70
CA LEU A 123 -15.10 -6.74 21.75
C LEU A 123 -15.54 -5.31 22.12
N LYS A 124 -14.70 -4.62 22.89
CA LYS A 124 -14.85 -3.19 23.15
C LYS A 124 -13.96 -2.42 22.16
N VAL A 125 -14.58 -1.82 21.15
CA VAL A 125 -13.82 -1.17 20.05
C VAL A 125 -13.92 0.33 20.14
N SER A 126 -12.79 0.99 20.28
CA SER A 126 -12.64 2.46 20.26
C SER A 126 -11.97 2.90 18.99
N ALA A 127 -12.65 3.67 18.12
CA ALA A 127 -12.11 4.13 16.82
C ALA A 127 -12.68 5.52 16.47
N HIS A 128 -12.07 6.19 15.47
CA HIS A 128 -12.49 7.51 15.02
C HIS A 128 -13.73 7.47 14.11
N GLY A 129 -14.05 6.30 13.54
CA GLY A 129 -15.25 6.12 12.74
C GLY A 129 -15.64 4.66 12.58
N PHE A 130 -16.91 4.43 12.37
CA PHE A 130 -17.49 3.11 12.10
C PHE A 130 -18.37 3.20 10.86
N SER A 131 -18.46 2.12 10.07
CA SER A 131 -19.55 1.99 9.12
C SER A 131 -20.82 1.56 9.87
N ALA A 132 -21.99 1.92 9.36
CA ALA A 132 -23.27 1.54 9.98
C ALA A 132 -23.37 0.01 10.16
N THR A 133 -22.96 -0.73 9.14
CA THR A 133 -22.92 -2.19 9.16
C THR A 133 -21.90 -2.76 10.16
N ALA A 134 -20.73 -2.11 10.34
CA ALA A 134 -19.73 -2.55 11.33
C ALA A 134 -20.24 -2.34 12.76
N LYS A 135 -20.88 -1.19 13.02
CA LYS A 135 -21.47 -0.91 14.32
C LYS A 135 -22.52 -1.95 14.69
N ALA A 136 -23.45 -2.23 13.77
CA ALA A 136 -24.46 -3.28 13.97
C ALA A 136 -23.85 -4.68 14.17
N ALA A 137 -22.74 -5.01 13.48
CA ALA A 137 -22.07 -6.30 13.65
C ALA A 137 -21.40 -6.44 15.02
N ILE A 138 -20.78 -5.36 15.54
CA ILE A 138 -20.16 -5.33 16.86
C ILE A 138 -21.24 -5.46 17.95
N GLU A 139 -22.34 -4.73 17.83
CA GLU A 139 -23.48 -4.77 18.77
C GLU A 139 -24.16 -6.13 18.78
N LYS A 140 -24.34 -6.77 17.61
CA LYS A 140 -24.88 -8.13 17.50
C LYS A 140 -24.00 -9.19 18.18
N ALA A 141 -22.66 -8.99 18.14
CA ALA A 141 -21.71 -9.86 18.84
C ALA A 141 -21.62 -9.58 20.35
N GLY A 142 -22.44 -8.67 20.90
CA GLY A 142 -22.40 -8.28 22.30
C GLY A 142 -21.25 -7.36 22.69
N GLY A 143 -20.60 -6.73 21.70
CA GLY A 143 -19.54 -5.76 21.91
C GLY A 143 -20.05 -4.33 22.04
N THR A 144 -19.13 -3.42 22.32
CA THR A 144 -19.37 -1.96 22.38
C THR A 144 -18.53 -1.22 21.39
N ALA A 145 -19.11 -0.24 20.67
CA ALA A 145 -18.42 0.62 19.72
C ALA A 145 -18.40 2.06 20.25
N THR A 146 -17.22 2.56 20.57
CA THR A 146 -17.02 3.93 21.10
C THR A 146 -16.31 4.79 20.07
N VAL A 147 -16.88 5.94 19.74
CA VAL A 147 -16.25 6.90 18.82
C VAL A 147 -15.31 7.82 19.58
N ILE A 148 -14.07 7.92 19.12
CA ILE A 148 -13.06 8.84 19.67
C ILE A 148 -13.14 10.14 18.86
N GLU A 149 -13.45 11.24 19.50
CA GLU A 149 -13.38 12.56 18.88
C GLU A 149 -11.95 13.06 18.90
N THR A 150 -11.42 13.38 17.72
CA THR A 150 -10.17 14.12 17.58
C THR A 150 -10.47 15.60 17.55
N LYS A 151 -10.02 16.30 18.59
CA LYS A 151 -9.93 17.76 18.55
C LYS A 151 -9.00 18.25 17.45
#